data_70982f4187f20663a828d4476f5ce283
#
_entry.id   70982f4187f20663a828d4476f5ce283
#
_cell.length_a   1.000
_cell.length_b   1.000
_cell.length_c   1.000
_cell.angle_alpha   90.00
_cell.angle_beta   90.00
_cell.angle_gamma   90.00
#
_symmetry.space_group_name_H-M   'P 1'
#
loop_
_entity.id
_entity.type
_entity.pdbx_description
1 polymer ?
#
loop_
_entity_poly.entity_id
_entity_poly.type
_entity_poly.pdbx_seq_one_letter_code
_entity_poly.pdbx_strand_id
1 'polypeptide(L)'
;MMTKTEARAQAKALRKNLDLHAIGAAMTQQLFALPAWRQAGTVFCFVSMRDEPDTTAILQQALVSGKRLCVPRCLPGNDGRMELVEITSLNDLQPGRYGILEPCGGRTIAALEPGALALIPCLAVDKQGVRLGRGAGYYDRFLTRFGQTGPKLLLCPEALVFPALPADEWDVPFTPGEILTENGVK
;
A
#
# COMPACT_ATOMS: atom_id res chain seq x y z
N MET A 1 13.71 -20.56 13.50
CA MET A 1 13.12 -19.83 12.35
C MET A 1 12.23 -18.73 12.94
N MET A 2 12.33 -17.49 12.49
CA MET A 2 11.56 -16.35 13.01
C MET A 2 10.07 -16.53 12.70
N THR A 3 9.19 -16.28 13.67
CA THR A 3 7.72 -16.30 13.48
C THR A 3 7.24 -14.96 12.89
N LYS A 4 6.04 -14.93 12.29
CA LYS A 4 5.41 -13.66 11.83
C LYS A 4 5.21 -12.66 12.97
N THR A 5 4.99 -13.12 14.20
CA THR A 5 4.85 -12.23 15.36
C THR A 5 6.17 -11.55 15.72
N GLU A 6 7.26 -12.30 15.75
CA GLU A 6 8.62 -11.77 15.98
C GLU A 6 9.04 -10.82 14.86
N ALA A 7 8.78 -11.19 13.59
CA ALA A 7 9.05 -10.33 12.44
C ALA A 7 8.30 -8.99 12.54
N ARG A 8 7.03 -9.00 12.93
CA ARG A 8 6.24 -7.76 13.15
C ARG A 8 6.82 -6.91 14.27
N ALA A 9 7.25 -7.53 15.37
CA ALA A 9 7.86 -6.82 16.50
C ALA A 9 9.17 -6.15 16.07
N GLN A 10 10.03 -6.87 15.34
CA GLN A 10 11.28 -6.35 14.82
C GLN A 10 11.06 -5.20 13.82
N ALA A 11 10.15 -5.37 12.84
CA ALA A 11 9.83 -4.34 11.88
C ALA A 11 9.28 -3.06 12.55
N LYS A 12 8.41 -3.21 13.57
CA LYS A 12 7.89 -2.08 14.35
C LYS A 12 8.99 -1.37 15.15
N ALA A 13 9.95 -2.11 15.70
CA ALA A 13 11.09 -1.53 16.43
C ALA A 13 11.99 -0.70 15.51
N LEU A 14 12.36 -1.25 14.35
CA LEU A 14 13.15 -0.55 13.35
C LEU A 14 12.44 0.72 12.86
N ARG A 15 11.15 0.63 12.58
CA ARG A 15 10.32 1.71 12.04
C ARG A 15 10.27 2.94 12.94
N LYS A 16 10.38 2.78 14.26
CA LYS A 16 10.40 3.90 15.22
C LYS A 16 11.57 4.87 15.01
N ASN A 17 12.64 4.40 14.41
CA ASN A 17 13.86 5.18 14.20
C ASN A 17 13.94 5.77 12.77
N LEU A 18 12.90 5.59 11.95
CA LEU A 18 12.87 6.07 10.57
C LEU A 18 12.15 7.41 10.48
N ASP A 19 12.68 8.32 9.69
CA ASP A 19 11.97 9.51 9.24
C ASP A 19 11.01 9.11 8.09
N LEU A 20 9.83 8.62 8.47
CA LEU A 20 8.84 8.12 7.51
C LEU A 20 8.28 9.22 6.61
N HIS A 21 8.33 10.48 7.03
CA HIS A 21 7.94 11.61 6.21
C HIS A 21 8.96 11.85 5.08
N ALA A 22 10.23 11.95 5.41
CA ALA A 22 11.30 12.09 4.40
C ALA A 22 11.37 10.88 3.46
N ILE A 23 11.22 9.67 3.99
CA ILE A 23 11.17 8.43 3.19
C ILE A 23 9.96 8.45 2.25
N GLY A 24 8.78 8.84 2.72
CA GLY A 24 7.57 8.96 1.90
C GLY A 24 7.73 9.98 0.77
N ALA A 25 8.35 11.13 1.05
CA ALA A 25 8.66 12.14 0.04
C ALA A 25 9.63 11.61 -1.04
N ALA A 26 10.69 10.90 -0.64
CA ALA A 26 11.64 10.30 -1.59
C ALA A 26 10.98 9.19 -2.43
N MET A 27 10.19 8.31 -1.82
CA MET A 27 9.40 7.30 -2.56
C MET A 27 8.45 7.94 -3.55
N THR A 28 7.80 9.03 -3.18
CA THR A 28 6.88 9.78 -4.05
C THR A 28 7.60 10.31 -5.30
N GLN A 29 8.80 10.86 -5.16
CA GLN A 29 9.64 11.31 -6.29
C GLN A 29 9.99 10.14 -7.22
N GLN A 30 10.42 9.00 -6.66
CA GLN A 30 10.72 7.79 -7.42
C GLN A 30 9.47 7.30 -8.16
N LEU A 31 8.32 7.23 -7.48
CA LEU A 31 7.05 6.78 -8.07
C LEU A 31 6.65 7.61 -9.29
N PHE A 32 6.72 8.94 -9.20
CA PHE A 32 6.30 9.83 -10.28
C PHE A 32 7.18 9.73 -11.53
N ALA A 33 8.41 9.25 -11.37
CA ALA A 33 9.31 8.97 -12.49
C ALA A 33 8.99 7.66 -13.22
N LEU A 34 8.27 6.73 -12.59
CA LEU A 34 8.00 5.40 -13.18
C LEU A 34 6.99 5.46 -14.33
N PRO A 35 7.22 4.67 -15.39
CA PRO A 35 6.24 4.51 -16.46
C PRO A 35 4.86 4.04 -15.94
N ALA A 36 4.83 3.13 -14.97
CA ALA A 36 3.60 2.64 -14.34
C ALA A 36 2.72 3.77 -13.78
N TRP A 37 3.33 4.77 -13.10
CA TRP A 37 2.59 5.94 -12.65
C TRP A 37 2.09 6.81 -13.80
N ARG A 38 2.97 7.10 -14.77
CA ARG A 38 2.64 8.00 -15.88
C ARG A 38 1.52 7.48 -16.76
N GLN A 39 1.50 6.17 -17.00
CA GLN A 39 0.55 5.50 -17.89
C GLN A 39 -0.78 5.16 -17.22
N ALA A 40 -0.81 5.03 -15.88
CA ALA A 40 -2.03 4.67 -15.16
C ALA A 40 -3.09 5.77 -15.27
N GLY A 41 -4.27 5.43 -15.77
CA GLY A 41 -5.46 6.27 -15.71
C GLY A 41 -6.15 6.19 -14.35
N THR A 42 -6.03 5.04 -13.68
CA THR A 42 -6.57 4.76 -12.34
C THR A 42 -5.46 4.38 -11.38
N VAL A 43 -5.48 4.94 -10.19
CA VAL A 43 -4.56 4.61 -9.10
C VAL A 43 -5.36 4.14 -7.89
N PHE A 44 -5.05 2.96 -7.37
CA PHE A 44 -5.43 2.54 -6.04
C PHE A 44 -4.29 2.85 -5.08
N CYS A 45 -4.55 3.57 -4.01
CA CYS A 45 -3.54 3.91 -3.01
C CYS A 45 -4.11 3.78 -1.61
N PHE A 46 -3.34 3.17 -0.70
CA PHE A 46 -3.67 3.21 0.71
C PHE A 46 -3.51 4.64 1.28
N VAL A 47 -4.30 4.97 2.28
CA VAL A 47 -4.11 6.20 3.05
C VAL A 47 -3.20 5.87 4.23
N SER A 48 -2.03 6.49 4.26
CA SER A 48 -0.97 6.15 5.21
C SER A 48 -1.37 6.41 6.66
N MET A 49 -0.98 5.50 7.54
CA MET A 49 -0.99 5.68 8.98
C MET A 49 0.26 6.46 9.43
N ARG A 50 0.28 6.94 10.68
CA ARG A 50 1.42 7.69 11.25
C ARG A 50 2.75 6.91 11.21
N ASP A 51 2.68 5.59 11.23
CA ASP A 51 3.83 4.70 11.19
C ASP A 51 4.05 4.07 9.80
N GLU A 52 3.59 4.72 8.74
CA GLU A 52 3.80 4.36 7.34
C GLU A 52 4.42 5.52 6.57
N PRO A 53 5.16 5.26 5.47
CA PRO A 53 5.58 6.33 4.57
C PRO A 53 4.38 7.14 4.12
N ASP A 54 4.48 8.47 4.19
CA ASP A 54 3.37 9.37 3.89
C ASP A 54 2.95 9.28 2.41
N THR A 55 1.67 9.02 2.18
CA THR A 55 1.08 8.92 0.83
C THR A 55 0.25 10.14 0.44
N THR A 56 0.15 11.16 1.29
CA THR A 56 -0.69 12.34 1.04
C THR A 56 -0.37 13.02 -0.29
N ALA A 57 0.92 13.21 -0.60
CA ALA A 57 1.34 13.82 -1.86
C ALA A 57 1.00 12.94 -3.08
N ILE A 58 1.01 11.62 -2.94
CA ILE A 58 0.62 10.67 -3.99
C ILE A 58 -0.89 10.80 -4.28
N LEU A 59 -1.71 10.80 -3.23
CA LEU A 59 -3.16 10.96 -3.33
C LEU A 59 -3.51 12.29 -3.99
N GLN A 60 -2.89 13.38 -3.53
CA GLN A 60 -3.11 14.71 -4.09
C GLN A 60 -2.70 14.79 -5.56
N GLN A 61 -1.53 14.26 -5.92
CA GLN A 61 -1.05 14.28 -7.30
C GLN A 61 -1.90 13.44 -8.24
N ALA A 62 -2.46 12.33 -7.77
CA ALA A 62 -3.39 11.54 -8.56
C ALA A 62 -4.62 12.38 -8.96
N LEU A 63 -5.23 13.08 -8.00
CA LEU A 63 -6.38 13.95 -8.25
C LEU A 63 -6.03 15.12 -9.17
N VAL A 64 -4.93 15.83 -8.91
CA VAL A 64 -4.48 16.98 -9.72
C VAL A 64 -4.15 16.58 -11.16
N SER A 65 -3.63 15.36 -11.36
CA SER A 65 -3.31 14.83 -12.70
C SER A 65 -4.53 14.28 -13.45
N GLY A 66 -5.73 14.38 -12.88
CA GLY A 66 -6.96 13.85 -13.47
C GLY A 66 -7.05 12.33 -13.50
N LYS A 67 -6.23 11.62 -12.69
CA LYS A 67 -6.34 10.17 -12.53
C LYS A 67 -7.55 9.83 -11.65
N ARG A 68 -8.20 8.71 -11.94
CA ARG A 68 -9.19 8.16 -11.01
C ARG A 68 -8.47 7.64 -9.77
N LEU A 69 -8.82 8.17 -8.61
CA LEU A 69 -8.22 7.77 -7.34
C LEU A 69 -9.18 6.86 -6.57
N CYS A 70 -8.73 5.66 -6.30
CA CYS A 70 -9.43 4.69 -5.46
C CYS A 70 -8.65 4.50 -4.15
N VAL A 71 -9.36 4.51 -3.03
CA VAL A 71 -8.80 4.27 -1.70
C VAL A 71 -9.56 3.14 -1.00
N PRO A 72 -8.95 2.44 -0.03
CA PRO A 72 -9.63 1.39 0.71
C PRO A 72 -10.61 1.98 1.74
N ARG A 73 -11.73 1.28 1.94
CA ARG A 73 -12.61 1.44 3.10
C ARG A 73 -12.82 0.08 3.76
N CYS A 74 -12.53 -0.02 5.05
CA CYS A 74 -12.74 -1.26 5.81
C CYS A 74 -14.24 -1.55 5.95
N LEU A 75 -14.63 -2.77 5.65
CA LEU A 75 -16.01 -3.20 5.88
C LEU A 75 -16.23 -3.53 7.37
N PRO A 76 -17.47 -3.36 7.88
CA PRO A 76 -17.82 -3.81 9.22
C PRO A 76 -17.53 -5.30 9.42
N GLY A 77 -17.18 -5.68 10.65
CA GLY A 77 -16.77 -7.04 10.99
C GLY A 77 -15.26 -7.16 11.25
N ASN A 78 -14.81 -8.38 11.57
CA ASN A 78 -13.40 -8.67 11.89
C ASN A 78 -12.76 -9.63 10.86
N ASP A 79 -13.37 -9.75 9.69
CA ASP A 79 -12.96 -10.69 8.64
C ASP A 79 -11.92 -10.13 7.67
N GLY A 80 -11.44 -8.90 7.90
CA GLY A 80 -10.38 -8.29 7.09
C GLY A 80 -10.82 -7.97 5.65
N ARG A 81 -12.12 -7.71 5.43
CA ARG A 81 -12.62 -7.28 4.13
C ARG A 81 -12.60 -5.76 3.99
N MET A 82 -12.26 -5.30 2.80
CA MET A 82 -12.35 -3.91 2.41
C MET A 82 -12.96 -3.77 1.02
N GLU A 83 -13.48 -2.61 0.74
CA GLU A 83 -13.96 -2.22 -0.58
C GLU A 83 -13.09 -1.08 -1.14
N LEU A 84 -13.15 -0.92 -2.45
CA LEU A 84 -12.51 0.16 -3.18
C LEU A 84 -13.50 1.30 -3.33
N VAL A 85 -13.11 2.50 -2.95
CA VAL A 85 -13.97 3.68 -3.10
C VAL A 85 -13.23 4.73 -3.93
N GLU A 86 -13.86 5.15 -5.01
CA GLU A 86 -13.39 6.29 -5.81
C GLU A 86 -13.70 7.59 -5.07
N ILE A 87 -12.68 8.43 -4.90
CA ILE A 87 -12.80 9.76 -4.31
C ILE A 87 -12.38 10.84 -5.30
N THR A 88 -12.95 12.02 -5.16
CA THR A 88 -12.66 13.19 -6.02
C THR A 88 -11.98 14.33 -5.26
N SER A 89 -11.90 14.21 -3.94
CA SER A 89 -11.27 15.18 -3.05
C SER A 89 -10.68 14.47 -1.83
N LEU A 90 -9.58 14.98 -1.28
CA LEU A 90 -9.07 14.54 0.01
C LEU A 90 -10.02 14.91 1.17
N ASN A 91 -10.91 15.88 0.96
CA ASN A 91 -11.96 16.22 1.93
C ASN A 91 -13.04 15.12 2.06
N ASP A 92 -13.08 14.16 1.13
CA ASP A 92 -13.94 12.99 1.21
C ASP A 92 -13.49 12.00 2.30
N LEU A 93 -12.27 12.18 2.83
CA LEU A 93 -11.67 11.31 3.84
C LEU A 93 -12.00 11.81 5.25
N GLN A 94 -12.43 10.90 6.11
CA GLN A 94 -12.71 11.16 7.52
C GLN A 94 -12.09 10.06 8.40
N PRO A 95 -11.84 10.33 9.71
CA PRO A 95 -11.34 9.31 10.61
C PRO A 95 -12.26 8.08 10.63
N GLY A 96 -11.73 6.95 10.20
CA GLY A 96 -12.40 5.67 10.13
C GLY A 96 -11.79 4.65 11.09
N ARG A 97 -11.87 3.37 10.69
CA ARG A 97 -11.39 2.26 11.51
C ARG A 97 -9.87 2.34 11.72
N TYR A 98 -9.41 1.94 12.89
CA TYR A 98 -7.99 1.97 13.29
C TYR A 98 -7.32 3.35 13.27
N GLY A 99 -8.10 4.44 13.23
CA GLY A 99 -7.58 5.80 13.11
C GLY A 99 -7.03 6.13 11.71
N ILE A 100 -7.34 5.30 10.72
CA ILE A 100 -7.02 5.55 9.31
C ILE A 100 -8.09 6.50 8.75
N LEU A 101 -7.69 7.45 7.91
CA LEU A 101 -8.66 8.23 7.15
C LEU A 101 -9.28 7.34 6.07
N GLU A 102 -10.60 7.22 6.09
CA GLU A 102 -11.38 6.42 5.16
C GLU A 102 -12.43 7.29 4.46
N PRO A 103 -12.85 6.95 3.23
CA PRO A 103 -13.89 7.70 2.52
C PRO A 103 -15.24 7.58 3.25
N CYS A 104 -15.87 8.71 3.57
CA CYS A 104 -17.19 8.76 4.21
C CYS A 104 -18.35 8.59 3.22
N GLY A 105 -18.06 8.69 1.92
CA GLY A 105 -18.98 8.52 0.79
C GLY A 105 -18.21 7.97 -0.41
N GLY A 106 -18.62 8.40 -1.62
CA GLY A 106 -17.94 8.03 -2.85
C GLY A 106 -18.53 6.79 -3.53
N ARG A 107 -18.04 6.51 -4.74
CA ARG A 107 -18.52 5.40 -5.56
C ARG A 107 -17.69 4.14 -5.26
N THR A 108 -18.34 3.10 -4.79
CA THR A 108 -17.72 1.78 -4.64
C THR A 108 -17.40 1.19 -6.02
N ILE A 109 -16.18 0.69 -6.17
CA ILE A 109 -15.65 0.06 -7.37
C ILE A 109 -15.60 -1.45 -7.14
N ALA A 110 -16.19 -2.23 -8.04
CA ALA A 110 -16.22 -3.70 -7.93
C ALA A 110 -14.84 -4.33 -8.21
N ALA A 111 -14.07 -3.75 -9.15
CA ALA A 111 -12.74 -4.18 -9.52
C ALA A 111 -11.95 -3.01 -10.09
N LEU A 112 -10.62 -3.08 -10.01
CA LEU A 112 -9.74 -2.17 -10.75
C LEU A 112 -9.77 -2.55 -12.23
N GLU A 113 -9.76 -1.55 -13.08
CA GLU A 113 -9.67 -1.73 -14.53
C GLU A 113 -8.27 -2.17 -14.97
N PRO A 114 -8.13 -2.83 -16.13
CA PRO A 114 -6.82 -3.19 -16.68
C PRO A 114 -5.92 -1.96 -16.82
N GLY A 115 -4.67 -2.09 -16.38
CA GLY A 115 -3.69 -0.98 -16.38
C GLY A 115 -3.79 -0.02 -15.19
N ALA A 116 -4.70 -0.23 -14.26
CA ALA A 116 -4.70 0.50 -13.00
C ALA A 116 -3.44 0.17 -12.19
N LEU A 117 -2.83 1.19 -11.57
CA LEU A 117 -1.70 1.03 -10.66
C LEU A 117 -2.20 0.85 -9.23
N ALA A 118 -1.77 -0.23 -8.57
CA ALA A 118 -2.07 -0.48 -7.16
C ALA A 118 -0.84 -0.22 -6.27
N LEU A 119 -0.97 0.70 -5.31
CA LEU A 119 0.04 1.00 -4.29
C LEU A 119 -0.34 0.32 -2.98
N ILE A 120 0.52 -0.56 -2.49
CA ILE A 120 0.23 -1.49 -1.39
C ILE A 120 1.14 -1.20 -0.20
N PRO A 121 0.62 -1.15 1.05
CA PRO A 121 1.43 -0.98 2.25
C PRO A 121 2.00 -2.30 2.77
N CYS A 122 3.07 -2.20 3.56
CA CYS A 122 3.59 -3.32 4.34
C CYS A 122 4.21 -2.85 5.66
N LEU A 123 4.43 -3.77 6.59
CA LEU A 123 5.33 -3.56 7.72
C LEU A 123 6.78 -3.82 7.32
N ALA A 124 7.02 -4.82 6.49
CA ALA A 124 8.29 -5.21 5.92
C ALA A 124 8.07 -6.06 4.67
N VAL A 125 9.12 -6.29 3.91
CA VAL A 125 9.16 -7.24 2.80
C VAL A 125 10.50 -7.95 2.82
N ASP A 126 10.59 -9.14 2.24
CA ASP A 126 11.89 -9.77 2.03
C ASP A 126 12.34 -9.73 0.56
N LYS A 127 13.59 -10.19 0.35
CA LYS A 127 14.19 -10.25 -0.98
C LYS A 127 13.50 -11.21 -1.95
N GLN A 128 12.64 -12.09 -1.46
CA GLN A 128 11.83 -13.03 -2.23
C GLN A 128 10.44 -12.45 -2.53
N GLY A 129 10.13 -11.24 -2.04
CA GLY A 129 8.86 -10.57 -2.24
C GLY A 129 7.77 -10.98 -1.24
N VAL A 130 8.13 -11.70 -0.18
CA VAL A 130 7.18 -12.03 0.89
C VAL A 130 6.85 -10.77 1.68
N ARG A 131 5.59 -10.34 1.59
CA ARG A 131 5.08 -9.14 2.26
C ARG A 131 4.63 -9.45 3.69
N LEU A 132 5.12 -8.71 4.65
CA LEU A 132 4.65 -8.73 6.03
C LEU A 132 3.62 -7.64 6.27
N GLY A 133 2.37 -8.02 6.42
CA GLY A 133 1.28 -7.12 6.80
C GLY A 133 1.04 -7.07 8.31
N ARG A 134 0.07 -6.26 8.74
CA ARG A 134 -0.29 -6.06 10.16
C ARG A 134 -1.02 -7.25 10.79
N GLY A 135 -1.43 -8.26 10.00
CA GLY A 135 -2.00 -9.52 10.50
C GLY A 135 -3.50 -9.71 10.28
N ALA A 136 -4.24 -8.71 9.85
CA ALA A 136 -5.68 -8.83 9.59
C ALA A 136 -6.01 -9.38 8.19
N GLY A 137 -5.02 -9.52 7.29
CA GLY A 137 -5.18 -10.12 5.96
C GLY A 137 -5.95 -9.28 4.93
N TYR A 138 -6.16 -7.98 5.19
CA TYR A 138 -6.90 -7.09 4.28
C TYR A 138 -6.32 -7.08 2.87
N TYR A 139 -5.00 -6.87 2.76
CA TYR A 139 -4.34 -6.74 1.47
C TYR A 139 -4.10 -8.07 0.77
N ASP A 140 -3.96 -9.18 1.49
CA ASP A 140 -3.84 -10.51 0.88
C ASP A 140 -5.16 -10.89 0.21
N ARG A 141 -6.30 -10.68 0.89
CA ARG A 141 -7.64 -10.84 0.29
C ARG A 141 -7.90 -9.87 -0.85
N PHE A 142 -7.46 -8.62 -0.72
CA PHE A 142 -7.58 -7.64 -1.79
C PHE A 142 -6.79 -8.08 -3.02
N LEU A 143 -5.52 -8.45 -2.86
CA LEU A 143 -4.65 -8.87 -3.96
C LEU A 143 -5.15 -10.13 -4.66
N THR A 144 -5.68 -11.09 -3.91
CA THR A 144 -6.30 -12.30 -4.49
C THR A 144 -7.52 -11.94 -5.34
N ARG A 145 -8.34 -10.98 -4.90
CA ARG A 145 -9.59 -10.61 -5.58
C ARG A 145 -9.39 -9.62 -6.73
N PHE A 146 -8.47 -8.64 -6.59
CA PHE A 146 -8.35 -7.49 -7.47
C PHE A 146 -6.95 -7.35 -8.11
N GLY A 147 -5.95 -8.05 -7.64
CA GLY A 147 -4.54 -7.75 -7.88
C GLY A 147 -3.94 -8.21 -9.20
N GLN A 148 -4.73 -8.82 -10.10
CA GLN A 148 -4.18 -9.46 -11.29
C GLN A 148 -4.31 -8.63 -12.58
N THR A 149 -4.84 -7.42 -12.51
CA THR A 149 -5.25 -6.68 -13.72
C THR A 149 -4.28 -5.57 -14.13
N GLY A 150 -3.27 -5.27 -13.32
CA GLY A 150 -2.35 -4.17 -13.60
C GLY A 150 -1.09 -4.19 -12.75
N PRO A 151 -0.20 -3.20 -12.93
CA PRO A 151 1.00 -3.06 -12.11
C PRO A 151 0.64 -2.81 -10.65
N LYS A 152 1.39 -3.44 -9.76
CA LYS A 152 1.32 -3.20 -8.32
C LYS A 152 2.69 -2.84 -7.78
N LEU A 153 2.76 -1.93 -6.82
CA LEU A 153 3.99 -1.54 -6.15
C LEU A 153 3.78 -1.60 -4.63
N LEU A 154 4.68 -2.29 -3.98
CA LEU A 154 4.77 -2.35 -2.54
C LEU A 154 5.64 -1.19 -2.05
N LEU A 155 5.09 -0.29 -1.23
CA LEU A 155 5.84 0.83 -0.65
C LEU A 155 6.50 0.36 0.66
N CYS A 156 7.80 0.16 0.65
CA CYS A 156 8.56 -0.34 1.79
C CYS A 156 9.86 0.45 1.99
N PRO A 157 10.09 1.06 3.17
CA PRO A 157 11.39 1.62 3.50
C PRO A 157 12.53 0.61 3.29
N GLU A 158 13.64 1.04 2.72
CA GLU A 158 14.82 0.17 2.48
C GLU A 158 15.26 -0.58 3.74
N ALA A 159 15.25 0.11 4.89
CA ALA A 159 15.59 -0.47 6.18
C ALA A 159 14.65 -1.61 6.64
N LEU A 160 13.51 -1.78 5.98
CA LEU A 160 12.51 -2.82 6.27
C LEU A 160 12.47 -3.91 5.18
N VAL A 161 13.48 -3.95 4.32
CA VAL A 161 13.71 -5.06 3.38
C VAL A 161 14.58 -6.12 4.08
N PHE A 162 13.97 -7.22 4.47
CA PHE A 162 14.60 -8.31 5.23
C PHE A 162 15.26 -9.33 4.29
N PRO A 163 16.26 -10.09 4.77
CA PRO A 163 16.83 -11.20 4.00
C PRO A 163 15.80 -12.30 3.71
N ALA A 164 14.96 -12.65 4.70
CA ALA A 164 13.88 -13.62 4.59
C ALA A 164 12.81 -13.34 5.66
N LEU A 165 11.55 -13.58 5.32
CA LEU A 165 10.39 -13.49 6.19
C LEU A 165 9.60 -14.82 6.19
N PRO A 166 8.90 -15.15 7.29
CA PRO A 166 8.01 -16.29 7.30
C PRO A 166 6.81 -16.05 6.40
N ALA A 167 6.53 -16.99 5.50
CA ALA A 167 5.40 -16.95 4.57
C ALA A 167 4.35 -18.01 4.93
N ASP A 168 3.09 -17.71 4.65
CA ASP A 168 1.97 -18.67 4.66
C ASP A 168 1.51 -18.90 3.20
N GLU A 169 0.78 -19.98 2.96
CA GLU A 169 0.31 -20.39 1.62
C GLU A 169 -0.63 -19.38 0.95
N TRP A 170 -1.30 -18.53 1.75
CA TRP A 170 -2.23 -17.48 1.26
C TRP A 170 -1.56 -16.11 1.09
N ASP A 171 -0.29 -15.95 1.42
CA ASP A 171 0.43 -14.71 1.19
C ASP A 171 0.62 -14.50 -0.32
N VAL A 172 0.29 -13.32 -0.82
CA VAL A 172 0.50 -12.96 -2.23
C VAL A 172 1.88 -12.32 -2.37
N PRO A 173 2.85 -12.99 -3.03
CA PRO A 173 4.20 -12.46 -3.16
C PRO A 173 4.25 -11.31 -4.17
N PHE A 174 5.26 -10.47 -4.00
CA PHE A 174 5.68 -9.45 -4.94
C PHE A 174 6.90 -9.92 -5.72
N THR A 175 6.98 -9.58 -6.99
CA THR A 175 8.12 -9.94 -7.83
C THR A 175 9.19 -8.83 -7.78
N PRO A 176 10.43 -9.12 -8.19
CA PRO A 176 11.42 -8.08 -8.45
C PRO A 176 10.85 -7.02 -9.40
N GLY A 177 11.08 -5.76 -9.11
CA GLY A 177 10.48 -4.64 -9.83
C GLY A 177 9.13 -4.15 -9.27
N GLU A 178 8.57 -4.83 -8.27
CA GLU A 178 7.32 -4.43 -7.61
C GLU A 178 7.53 -3.86 -6.19
N ILE A 179 8.76 -3.68 -5.73
CA ILE A 179 9.09 -3.11 -4.41
C ILE A 179 9.69 -1.72 -4.61
N LEU A 180 8.97 -0.69 -4.19
CA LEU A 180 9.42 0.70 -4.23
C LEU A 180 9.96 1.11 -2.87
N THR A 181 11.22 1.54 -2.85
CA THR A 181 11.90 2.13 -1.68
C THR A 181 12.24 3.59 -1.95
N GLU A 182 12.75 4.31 -0.95
CA GLU A 182 13.30 5.66 -1.13
C GLU A 182 14.49 5.71 -2.08
N ASN A 183 15.14 4.57 -2.31
CA ASN A 183 16.30 4.42 -3.20
C ASN A 183 15.94 3.90 -4.61
N GLY A 184 14.65 3.74 -4.90
CA GLY A 184 14.13 3.24 -6.17
C GLY A 184 13.47 1.88 -6.09
N VAL A 185 13.21 1.30 -7.25
CA VAL A 185 12.54 -0.02 -7.38
C VAL A 185 13.59 -1.14 -7.25
N LYS A 186 13.20 -2.19 -6.51
CA LYS A 186 14.00 -3.41 -6.25
C LYS A 186 13.42 -4.58 -7.00
#